data_4ca16a012d8a473ab2175033b5893501
#
_entry.id   4ca16a012d8a473ab2175033b5893501
#
_cell.length_a   1.000
_cell.length_b   1.000
_cell.length_c   1.000
_cell.angle_alpha   90.00
_cell.angle_beta   90.00
_cell.angle_gamma   90.00
#
_symmetry.space_group_name_H-M   'P 1'
#
loop_
_entity.id
_entity.type
_entity.pdbx_description
1 polymer ?
#
loop_
_entity_poly.entity_id
_entity_poly.type
_entity_poly.pdbx_seq_one_letter_code
_entity_poly.pdbx_strand_id
1 'polypeptide(L)'
;MPERPPAPPPLRFLFFGAGAVGSLLGARLAQGGSEVTLVGRQPHVDAVTRDGVRLVSAGKVSNQSVRLARQSVAEAMGPFDYVFLTVKGYDTLDAIEQLQPVLRPGTILGSFQNGVGNEEAISAALPEQALMAGSLTVPVSLDEPGTIQLHSRRGGVALAPVSPEVNVAPLVRKLDAARFKARRYSDFRAMKWSKLLFNILGNAQSAILDLPPSHVFADSELFRYERAAFREAVAVMDRMHIRVVSLPGLPAPILRWAMGLPSLLAQMMLEPRLGGARGSKMPSLWWDLSRGKSRTEAAFLNGAVVDAGGRVDVPTPVNSVLWAILEKSTKVPSEWERYRRQPDRLKALLRTAVRL
;
A
#
# COMPACT_ATOMS: atom_id res chain seq x y z
N MET A 1 41.44 -27.08 14.76
CA MET A 1 40.34 -26.11 14.96
C MET A 1 39.07 -26.79 14.44
N PRO A 2 37.97 -26.85 15.19
CA PRO A 2 36.73 -27.40 14.65
C PRO A 2 36.29 -26.56 13.45
N GLU A 3 36.01 -27.22 12.33
CA GLU A 3 35.49 -26.57 11.12
C GLU A 3 34.19 -25.80 11.48
N ARG A 4 34.12 -24.56 11.06
CA ARG A 4 32.91 -23.75 11.21
C ARG A 4 31.80 -24.44 10.43
N PRO A 5 30.64 -24.72 11.05
CA PRO A 5 29.53 -25.33 10.31
C PRO A 5 29.19 -24.49 9.06
N PRO A 6 28.87 -25.15 7.94
CA PRO A 6 28.52 -24.43 6.70
C PRO A 6 27.40 -23.44 6.96
N ALA A 7 27.51 -22.26 6.35
CA ALA A 7 26.45 -21.25 6.46
C ALA A 7 25.11 -21.83 5.95
N PRO A 8 23.99 -21.55 6.62
CA PRO A 8 22.70 -22.02 6.15
C PRO A 8 22.42 -21.49 4.73
N PRO A 9 21.70 -22.25 3.90
CA PRO A 9 21.39 -21.85 2.54
C PRO A 9 20.65 -20.50 2.54
N PRO A 10 20.82 -19.68 1.50
CA PRO A 10 20.14 -18.40 1.39
C PRO A 10 18.62 -18.59 1.30
N LEU A 11 17.85 -17.75 2.01
CA LEU A 11 16.39 -17.73 1.89
C LEU A 11 15.97 -17.35 0.47
N ARG A 12 14.95 -18.03 -0.04
CA ARG A 12 14.42 -17.87 -1.40
C ARG A 12 13.08 -17.14 -1.38
N PHE A 13 13.04 -16.03 -2.08
CA PHE A 13 11.88 -15.14 -2.15
C PHE A 13 11.34 -15.06 -3.57
N LEU A 14 10.01 -15.13 -3.71
CA LEU A 14 9.31 -14.74 -4.94
C LEU A 14 8.45 -13.52 -4.66
N PHE A 15 8.57 -12.50 -5.50
CA PHE A 15 7.69 -11.32 -5.51
C PHE A 15 6.79 -11.37 -6.74
N PHE A 16 5.52 -11.63 -6.54
CA PHE A 16 4.52 -11.60 -7.61
C PHE A 16 3.93 -10.18 -7.70
N GLY A 17 4.30 -9.49 -8.77
CA GLY A 17 4.06 -8.07 -8.98
C GLY A 17 5.32 -7.23 -8.82
N ALA A 18 6.26 -7.32 -9.78
CA ALA A 18 7.49 -6.52 -9.80
C ALA A 18 7.20 -5.02 -10.09
N GLY A 19 6.30 -4.43 -9.29
CA GLY A 19 6.07 -2.99 -9.24
C GLY A 19 7.06 -2.30 -8.28
N ALA A 20 6.76 -1.06 -7.87
CA ALA A 20 7.64 -0.29 -6.99
C ALA A 20 7.91 -0.98 -5.65
N VAL A 21 6.87 -1.59 -5.03
CA VAL A 21 6.99 -2.27 -3.74
C VAL A 21 7.79 -3.56 -3.87
N GLY A 22 7.39 -4.45 -4.79
CA GLY A 22 8.06 -5.75 -4.98
C GLY A 22 9.51 -5.60 -5.40
N SER A 23 9.80 -4.70 -6.34
CA SER A 23 11.18 -4.45 -6.80
C SER A 23 12.06 -3.84 -5.72
N LEU A 24 11.54 -2.90 -4.89
CA LEU A 24 12.31 -2.34 -3.78
C LEU A 24 12.64 -3.40 -2.72
N LEU A 25 11.63 -4.17 -2.27
CA LEU A 25 11.83 -5.21 -1.26
C LEU A 25 12.77 -6.30 -1.77
N GLY A 26 12.54 -6.77 -3.00
CA GLY A 26 13.35 -7.80 -3.63
C GLY A 26 14.80 -7.38 -3.81
N ALA A 27 15.04 -6.17 -4.35
CA ALA A 27 16.38 -5.64 -4.53
C ALA A 27 17.18 -5.53 -3.22
N ARG A 28 16.54 -5.08 -2.15
CA ARG A 28 17.16 -4.97 -0.82
C ARG A 28 17.44 -6.33 -0.18
N LEU A 29 16.53 -7.30 -0.33
CA LEU A 29 16.76 -8.66 0.16
C LEU A 29 17.85 -9.37 -0.64
N ALA A 30 17.91 -9.17 -1.95
CA ALA A 30 18.98 -9.70 -2.79
C ALA A 30 20.34 -9.12 -2.38
N GLN A 31 20.43 -7.81 -2.11
CA GLN A 31 21.64 -7.17 -1.58
C GLN A 31 22.06 -7.76 -0.24
N GLY A 32 21.12 -8.21 0.58
CA GLY A 32 21.34 -8.92 1.85
C GLY A 32 21.62 -10.42 1.71
N GLY A 33 21.97 -10.90 0.51
CA GLY A 33 22.38 -12.29 0.26
C GLY A 33 21.22 -13.29 0.16
N SER A 34 19.99 -12.85 -0.12
CA SER A 34 18.86 -13.73 -0.42
C SER A 34 18.77 -14.05 -1.91
N GLU A 35 18.21 -15.20 -2.26
CA GLU A 35 17.80 -15.50 -3.63
C GLU A 35 16.42 -14.87 -3.89
N VAL A 36 16.32 -14.00 -4.88
CA VAL A 36 15.11 -13.27 -5.18
C VAL A 36 14.69 -13.46 -6.62
N THR A 37 13.44 -13.88 -6.81
CA THR A 37 12.76 -13.91 -8.10
C THR A 37 11.69 -12.82 -8.13
N LEU A 38 11.74 -11.96 -9.15
CA LEU A 38 10.71 -10.95 -9.43
C LEU A 38 9.84 -11.44 -10.59
N VAL A 39 8.52 -11.47 -10.40
CA VAL A 39 7.56 -11.75 -11.48
C VAL A 39 6.84 -10.46 -11.85
N GLY A 40 6.91 -10.05 -13.12
CA GLY A 40 6.38 -8.78 -13.57
C GLY A 40 6.18 -8.69 -15.07
N ARG A 41 5.82 -7.50 -15.55
CA ARG A 41 5.57 -7.26 -16.96
C ARG A 41 6.86 -7.18 -17.76
N GLN A 42 6.80 -7.62 -19.04
CA GLN A 42 7.94 -7.74 -19.94
C GLN A 42 8.91 -6.53 -19.91
N PRO A 43 8.47 -5.28 -20.11
CA PRO A 43 9.43 -4.16 -20.17
C PRO A 43 10.24 -3.99 -18.88
N HIS A 44 9.63 -4.29 -17.71
CA HIS A 44 10.33 -4.23 -16.43
C HIS A 44 11.28 -5.42 -16.24
N VAL A 45 10.83 -6.62 -16.64
CA VAL A 45 11.65 -7.84 -16.59
C VAL A 45 12.91 -7.69 -17.45
N ASP A 46 12.78 -7.17 -18.67
CA ASP A 46 13.91 -6.94 -19.58
C ASP A 46 14.93 -5.95 -18.99
N ALA A 47 14.43 -4.83 -18.45
CA ALA A 47 15.30 -3.83 -17.83
C ALA A 47 16.04 -4.39 -16.59
N VAL A 48 15.32 -5.14 -15.72
CA VAL A 48 15.92 -5.75 -14.51
C VAL A 48 16.90 -6.85 -14.88
N THR A 49 16.62 -7.64 -15.89
CA THR A 49 17.53 -8.72 -16.36
C THR A 49 18.83 -8.15 -16.92
N ARG A 50 18.75 -7.03 -17.65
CA ARG A 50 19.92 -6.39 -18.25
C ARG A 50 20.76 -5.61 -17.23
N ASP A 51 20.13 -4.78 -16.40
CA ASP A 51 20.79 -3.74 -15.60
C ASP A 51 20.64 -3.94 -14.08
N GLY A 52 19.82 -4.90 -13.64
CA GLY A 52 19.37 -5.02 -12.24
C GLY A 52 18.30 -3.97 -11.91
N VAL A 53 17.91 -3.88 -10.64
CA VAL A 53 16.99 -2.86 -10.14
C VAL A 53 17.77 -1.59 -9.80
N ARG A 54 17.48 -0.51 -10.48
CA ARG A 54 18.06 0.81 -10.23
C ARG A 54 17.28 1.54 -9.15
N LEU A 55 17.91 1.77 -8.00
CA LEU A 55 17.33 2.52 -6.89
C LEU A 55 17.83 3.96 -6.91
N VAL A 56 16.91 4.92 -7.01
CA VAL A 56 17.19 6.35 -6.98
C VAL A 56 16.69 6.95 -5.67
N SER A 57 17.55 7.64 -4.92
CA SER A 57 17.20 8.27 -3.65
C SER A 57 17.98 9.57 -3.45
N ALA A 58 17.28 10.71 -3.35
CA ALA A 58 17.89 12.03 -3.19
C ALA A 58 19.03 12.30 -4.22
N GLY A 59 18.76 12.01 -5.49
CA GLY A 59 19.72 12.18 -6.57
C GLY A 59 20.85 11.15 -6.65
N LYS A 60 20.96 10.24 -5.65
CA LYS A 60 21.93 9.14 -5.68
C LYS A 60 21.31 7.92 -6.34
N VAL A 61 22.05 7.33 -7.27
CA VAL A 61 21.68 6.09 -7.97
C VAL A 61 22.48 4.94 -7.42
N SER A 62 21.84 3.79 -7.18
CA SER A 62 22.51 2.54 -6.88
C SER A 62 21.83 1.41 -7.62
N ASN A 63 22.60 0.61 -8.35
CA ASN A 63 22.10 -0.57 -9.03
C ASN A 63 22.17 -1.77 -8.08
N GLN A 64 21.10 -2.53 -8.06
CA GLN A 64 20.98 -3.73 -7.23
C GLN A 64 20.80 -4.93 -8.16
N SER A 65 21.73 -5.87 -8.14
CA SER A 65 21.61 -7.09 -8.91
C SER A 65 20.50 -7.95 -8.33
N VAL A 66 19.40 -8.06 -9.08
CA VAL A 66 18.38 -9.08 -8.88
C VAL A 66 18.51 -10.01 -10.07
N ARG A 67 18.99 -11.23 -9.83
CA ARG A 67 19.41 -12.12 -10.90
C ARG A 67 18.26 -12.79 -11.65
N LEU A 68 17.07 -12.83 -11.05
CA LEU A 68 15.95 -13.59 -11.59
C LEU A 68 14.71 -12.68 -11.70
N ALA A 69 14.47 -12.14 -12.88
CA ALA A 69 13.20 -11.55 -13.25
C ALA A 69 12.52 -12.43 -14.32
N ARG A 70 11.21 -12.66 -14.17
CA ARG A 70 10.41 -13.55 -15.03
C ARG A 70 9.08 -12.90 -15.35
N GLN A 71 8.46 -13.31 -16.46
CA GLN A 71 7.14 -12.82 -16.83
C GLN A 71 6.02 -13.62 -16.19
N SER A 72 6.26 -14.89 -15.93
CA SER A 72 5.27 -15.79 -15.32
C SER A 72 5.85 -16.57 -14.15
N VAL A 73 4.96 -17.07 -13.30
CA VAL A 73 5.33 -17.99 -12.21
C VAL A 73 5.82 -19.33 -12.74
N ALA A 74 5.32 -19.78 -13.88
CA ALA A 74 5.74 -21.03 -14.51
C ALA A 74 7.25 -21.06 -14.85
N GLU A 75 7.84 -19.89 -15.09
CA GLU A 75 9.29 -19.74 -15.31
C GLU A 75 10.10 -19.63 -14.01
N ALA A 76 9.42 -19.51 -12.88
CA ALA A 76 10.05 -19.35 -11.58
C ALA A 76 10.39 -20.73 -10.99
N MET A 77 11.68 -20.97 -10.77
CA MET A 77 12.15 -22.23 -10.22
C MET A 77 12.12 -22.21 -8.68
N GLY A 78 11.11 -22.89 -8.08
CA GLY A 78 10.99 -23.10 -6.63
C GLY A 78 11.96 -24.17 -6.10
N PRO A 79 11.90 -24.56 -4.82
CA PRO A 79 10.96 -24.07 -3.81
C PRO A 79 11.27 -22.66 -3.32
N PHE A 80 10.26 -21.99 -2.73
CA PHE A 80 10.40 -20.67 -2.10
C PHE A 80 10.04 -20.74 -0.62
N ASP A 81 10.84 -20.08 0.23
CA ASP A 81 10.52 -19.90 1.65
C ASP A 81 9.40 -18.88 1.83
N TYR A 82 9.44 -17.82 1.00
CA TYR A 82 8.45 -16.74 1.02
C TYR A 82 7.97 -16.41 -0.39
N VAL A 83 6.67 -16.28 -0.54
CA VAL A 83 6.01 -15.75 -1.75
C VAL A 83 5.25 -14.49 -1.37
N PHE A 84 5.54 -13.35 -2.03
CA PHE A 84 4.92 -12.08 -1.72
C PHE A 84 4.04 -11.57 -2.84
N LEU A 85 2.77 -11.27 -2.50
CA LEU A 85 1.85 -10.53 -3.33
C LEU A 85 2.13 -9.03 -3.21
N THR A 86 2.51 -8.43 -4.33
CA THR A 86 2.78 -6.99 -4.47
C THR A 86 2.07 -6.40 -5.69
N VAL A 87 1.11 -7.14 -6.23
CA VAL A 87 0.16 -6.67 -7.25
C VAL A 87 -0.88 -5.71 -6.65
N LYS A 88 -1.67 -5.07 -7.48
CA LYS A 88 -2.82 -4.28 -7.03
C LYS A 88 -3.89 -5.17 -6.40
N GLY A 89 -4.64 -4.65 -5.41
CA GLY A 89 -5.64 -5.43 -4.67
C GLY A 89 -6.69 -6.11 -5.57
N TYR A 90 -7.09 -5.46 -6.65
CA TYR A 90 -8.05 -6.00 -7.60
C TYR A 90 -7.52 -7.17 -8.47
N ASP A 91 -6.22 -7.46 -8.42
CA ASP A 91 -5.58 -8.59 -9.11
C ASP A 91 -5.28 -9.75 -8.14
N THR A 92 -5.76 -9.69 -6.88
CA THR A 92 -5.41 -10.66 -5.82
C THR A 92 -5.84 -12.09 -6.17
N LEU A 93 -7.09 -12.29 -6.60
CA LEU A 93 -7.61 -13.63 -6.91
C LEU A 93 -6.91 -14.24 -8.12
N ASP A 94 -6.75 -13.46 -9.19
CA ASP A 94 -6.01 -13.89 -10.39
C ASP A 94 -4.54 -14.26 -10.06
N ALA A 95 -3.94 -13.51 -9.12
CA ALA A 95 -2.58 -13.78 -8.66
C ALA A 95 -2.49 -15.08 -7.85
N ILE A 96 -3.48 -15.36 -6.99
CA ILE A 96 -3.54 -16.60 -6.21
C ILE A 96 -3.58 -17.82 -7.14
N GLU A 97 -4.44 -17.80 -8.16
CA GLU A 97 -4.54 -18.89 -9.14
C GLU A 97 -3.18 -19.18 -9.80
N GLN A 98 -2.48 -18.13 -10.23
CA GLN A 98 -1.16 -18.27 -10.84
C GLN A 98 -0.07 -18.75 -9.87
N LEU A 99 -0.23 -18.47 -8.56
CA LEU A 99 0.76 -18.84 -7.54
C LEU A 99 0.62 -20.28 -7.04
N GLN A 100 -0.53 -20.94 -7.23
CA GLN A 100 -0.76 -22.30 -6.75
C GLN A 100 0.39 -23.29 -7.03
N PRO A 101 1.01 -23.32 -8.24
CA PRO A 101 2.07 -24.27 -8.54
C PRO A 101 3.35 -24.11 -7.71
N VAL A 102 3.57 -22.93 -7.10
CA VAL A 102 4.78 -22.63 -6.30
C VAL A 102 4.51 -22.52 -4.80
N LEU A 103 3.24 -22.54 -4.39
CA LEU A 103 2.86 -22.63 -2.98
C LEU A 103 2.96 -24.08 -2.52
N ARG A 104 3.81 -24.33 -1.54
CA ARG A 104 4.08 -25.68 -0.98
C ARG A 104 3.91 -25.65 0.54
N PRO A 105 3.73 -26.81 1.18
CA PRO A 105 3.84 -26.89 2.64
C PRO A 105 5.17 -26.27 3.10
N GLY A 106 5.09 -25.34 4.06
CA GLY A 106 6.23 -24.58 4.56
C GLY A 106 6.51 -23.25 3.85
N THR A 107 5.96 -23.00 2.66
CA THR A 107 6.01 -21.65 2.04
C THR A 107 5.12 -20.67 2.82
N ILE A 108 5.66 -19.53 3.19
CA ILE A 108 4.87 -18.43 3.81
C ILE A 108 4.43 -17.47 2.69
N LEU A 109 3.12 -17.35 2.51
CA LEU A 109 2.53 -16.34 1.65
C LEU A 109 2.43 -15.01 2.40
N GLY A 110 2.77 -13.89 1.75
CA GLY A 110 2.68 -12.57 2.36
C GLY A 110 2.01 -11.55 1.43
N SER A 111 1.10 -10.74 1.97
CA SER A 111 0.50 -9.63 1.22
C SER A 111 1.17 -8.31 1.61
N PHE A 112 1.79 -7.63 0.64
CA PHE A 112 2.30 -6.25 0.78
C PHE A 112 1.42 -5.23 0.05
N GLN A 113 0.21 -5.60 -0.28
CA GLN A 113 -0.74 -4.78 -1.01
C GLN A 113 -1.25 -3.61 -0.15
N ASN A 114 -1.60 -2.51 -0.79
CA ASN A 114 -2.22 -1.37 -0.13
C ASN A 114 -3.70 -1.65 0.19
N GLY A 115 -4.23 -0.90 1.15
CA GLY A 115 -5.61 -1.04 1.59
C GLY A 115 -5.82 -2.19 2.56
N VAL A 116 -7.07 -2.57 2.75
CA VAL A 116 -7.53 -3.64 3.64
C VAL A 116 -8.49 -4.57 2.89
N GLY A 117 -8.69 -5.78 3.42
CA GLY A 117 -9.52 -6.81 2.79
C GLY A 117 -8.75 -7.81 1.92
N ASN A 118 -7.49 -7.52 1.56
CA ASN A 118 -6.67 -8.43 0.76
C ASN A 118 -6.33 -9.71 1.52
N GLU A 119 -5.92 -9.60 2.77
CA GLU A 119 -5.52 -10.71 3.61
C GLU A 119 -6.71 -11.64 3.90
N GLU A 120 -7.89 -11.06 4.12
CA GLU A 120 -9.14 -11.80 4.31
C GLU A 120 -9.54 -12.56 3.03
N ALA A 121 -9.42 -11.94 1.86
CA ALA A 121 -9.67 -12.58 0.58
C ALA A 121 -8.69 -13.73 0.29
N ILE A 122 -7.40 -13.55 0.61
CA ILE A 122 -6.39 -14.60 0.48
C ILE A 122 -6.70 -15.75 1.43
N SER A 123 -7.01 -15.48 2.71
CA SER A 123 -7.36 -16.52 3.68
C SER A 123 -8.59 -17.32 3.28
N ALA A 124 -9.58 -16.66 2.66
CA ALA A 124 -10.79 -17.34 2.18
C ALA A 124 -10.49 -18.24 0.96
N ALA A 125 -9.61 -17.82 0.06
CA ALA A 125 -9.22 -18.58 -1.12
C ALA A 125 -8.22 -19.72 -0.83
N LEU A 126 -7.38 -19.53 0.19
CA LEU A 126 -6.31 -20.47 0.57
C LEU A 126 -6.30 -20.68 2.10
N PRO A 127 -7.30 -21.38 2.67
CA PRO A 127 -7.47 -21.48 4.12
C PRO A 127 -6.32 -22.20 4.85
N GLU A 128 -5.64 -23.14 4.16
CA GLU A 128 -4.53 -23.92 4.72
C GLU A 128 -3.16 -23.25 4.53
N GLN A 129 -3.10 -22.14 3.78
CA GLN A 129 -1.83 -21.50 3.46
C GLN A 129 -1.37 -20.61 4.61
N ALA A 130 -0.14 -20.87 5.10
CA ALA A 130 0.51 -19.98 6.07
C ALA A 130 0.63 -18.55 5.51
N LEU A 131 -0.07 -17.59 6.14
CA LEU A 131 -0.23 -16.22 5.64
C LEU A 131 0.30 -15.17 6.62
N MET A 132 0.95 -14.15 6.08
CA MET A 132 1.37 -12.95 6.79
C MET A 132 0.95 -11.67 6.06
N ALA A 133 0.79 -10.60 6.80
CA ALA A 133 0.57 -9.25 6.27
C ALA A 133 1.85 -8.42 6.36
N GLY A 134 2.11 -7.66 5.30
CA GLY A 134 3.18 -6.67 5.23
C GLY A 134 2.66 -5.28 4.85
N SER A 135 3.32 -4.26 5.33
CA SER A 135 3.05 -2.86 4.95
C SER A 135 4.37 -2.13 4.75
N LEU A 136 4.61 -1.66 3.53
CA LEU A 136 5.70 -0.73 3.24
C LEU A 136 5.21 0.70 3.49
N THR A 137 5.90 1.43 4.36
CA THR A 137 5.57 2.84 4.68
C THR A 137 6.55 3.83 4.06
N VAL A 138 7.56 3.34 3.33
CA VAL A 138 8.45 4.17 2.52
C VAL A 138 7.73 4.57 1.23
N PRO A 139 7.61 5.86 0.91
CA PRO A 139 6.98 6.28 -0.35
C PRO A 139 7.90 5.98 -1.54
N VAL A 140 7.41 5.16 -2.46
CA VAL A 140 8.16 4.71 -3.64
C VAL A 140 7.30 4.81 -4.89
N SER A 141 7.94 4.94 -6.06
CA SER A 141 7.31 4.82 -7.38
C SER A 141 8.20 4.04 -8.33
N LEU A 142 7.56 3.47 -9.36
CA LEU A 142 8.19 2.91 -10.53
C LEU A 142 7.98 3.93 -11.66
N ASP A 143 8.99 4.75 -11.92
CA ASP A 143 8.87 5.86 -12.86
C ASP A 143 9.08 5.36 -14.29
N GLU A 144 10.05 4.47 -14.48
CA GLU A 144 10.33 3.78 -15.74
C GLU A 144 10.74 2.31 -15.48
N PRO A 145 10.66 1.41 -16.47
CA PRO A 145 11.09 0.03 -16.31
C PRO A 145 12.50 -0.07 -15.70
N GLY A 146 12.65 -0.93 -14.68
CA GLY A 146 13.91 -1.13 -13.97
C GLY A 146 14.25 -0.08 -12.91
N THR A 147 13.60 1.09 -12.88
CA THR A 147 13.97 2.21 -12.01
C THR A 147 12.96 2.47 -10.91
N ILE A 148 13.39 2.36 -9.67
CA ILE A 148 12.60 2.60 -8.46
C ILE A 148 13.04 3.91 -7.81
N GLN A 149 12.13 4.87 -7.72
CA GLN A 149 12.37 6.14 -7.05
C GLN A 149 11.92 6.08 -5.59
N LEU A 150 12.86 6.28 -4.66
CA LEU A 150 12.57 6.48 -3.24
C LEU A 150 12.38 7.98 -2.97
N HIS A 151 11.16 8.39 -2.60
CA HIS A 151 10.84 9.80 -2.36
C HIS A 151 11.22 10.26 -0.94
N SER A 152 11.45 9.33 -0.02
CA SER A 152 11.87 9.61 1.35
C SER A 152 12.59 8.40 1.94
N ARG A 153 13.53 8.67 2.84
CA ARG A 153 14.14 7.65 3.70
C ARG A 153 13.38 7.45 5.02
N ARG A 154 12.34 8.26 5.25
CA ARG A 154 11.44 8.09 6.40
C ARG A 154 10.44 6.99 6.09
N GLY A 155 10.20 6.12 7.06
CA GLY A 155 9.35 4.94 6.89
C GLY A 155 10.12 3.65 7.13
N GLY A 156 9.52 2.54 6.77
CA GLY A 156 10.08 1.20 6.96
C GLY A 156 9.12 0.12 6.51
N VAL A 157 9.22 -1.04 7.13
CA VAL A 157 8.36 -2.20 6.88
C VAL A 157 7.68 -2.61 8.19
N ALA A 158 6.39 -2.82 8.15
CA ALA A 158 5.61 -3.40 9.23
C ALA A 158 5.16 -4.80 8.81
N LEU A 159 5.30 -5.79 9.69
CA LEU A 159 4.93 -7.19 9.47
C LEU A 159 4.06 -7.70 10.60
N ALA A 160 3.04 -8.48 10.27
CA ALA A 160 2.20 -9.17 11.24
C ALA A 160 1.82 -10.56 10.74
N PRO A 161 1.70 -11.59 11.62
CA PRO A 161 1.08 -12.84 11.23
C PRO A 161 -0.41 -12.62 10.91
N VAL A 162 -0.93 -13.33 9.92
CA VAL A 162 -2.37 -13.53 9.70
C VAL A 162 -2.74 -14.91 10.25
N SER A 163 -2.00 -15.93 9.83
CA SER A 163 -2.12 -17.27 10.40
C SER A 163 -1.33 -17.36 11.72
N PRO A 164 -1.92 -17.95 12.78
CA PRO A 164 -1.33 -17.96 14.13
C PRO A 164 0.06 -18.62 14.22
N GLU A 165 0.34 -19.62 13.38
CA GLU A 165 1.60 -20.36 13.32
C GLU A 165 2.74 -19.58 12.69
N VAL A 166 2.45 -18.48 11.99
CA VAL A 166 3.47 -17.71 11.27
C VAL A 166 4.30 -16.85 12.21
N ASN A 167 5.60 -17.16 12.29
CA ASN A 167 6.55 -16.33 13.00
C ASN A 167 7.25 -15.34 12.05
N VAL A 168 6.86 -14.07 12.08
CA VAL A 168 7.46 -13.02 11.25
C VAL A 168 8.81 -12.48 11.77
N ALA A 169 9.26 -12.86 12.97
CA ALA A 169 10.47 -12.30 13.58
C ALA A 169 11.77 -12.56 12.77
N PRO A 170 11.98 -13.73 12.15
CA PRO A 170 13.15 -13.95 11.28
C PRO A 170 13.17 -13.00 10.09
N LEU A 171 12.02 -12.77 9.45
CA LEU A 171 11.89 -11.85 8.32
C LEU A 171 12.07 -10.39 8.76
N VAL A 172 11.58 -9.99 9.94
CA VAL A 172 11.84 -8.66 10.51
C VAL A 172 13.33 -8.41 10.61
N ARG A 173 14.09 -9.35 11.19
CA ARG A 173 15.56 -9.22 11.30
C ARG A 173 16.23 -9.14 9.93
N LYS A 174 15.78 -9.94 8.96
CA LYS A 174 16.33 -9.94 7.60
C LYS A 174 16.08 -8.61 6.88
N LEU A 175 14.88 -8.05 7.00
CA LEU A 175 14.52 -6.75 6.42
C LEU A 175 15.24 -5.58 7.14
N ASP A 176 15.42 -5.68 8.46
CA ASP A 176 16.15 -4.66 9.20
C ASP A 176 17.62 -4.64 8.80
N ALA A 177 18.26 -5.81 8.65
CA ALA A 177 19.60 -5.95 8.08
C ALA A 177 19.70 -5.40 6.65
N ALA A 178 18.62 -5.51 5.85
CA ALA A 178 18.49 -4.92 4.53
C ALA A 178 18.18 -3.40 4.56
N ARG A 179 18.37 -2.74 5.72
CA ARG A 179 18.20 -1.30 5.96
C ARG A 179 16.76 -0.78 5.83
N PHE A 180 15.78 -1.66 6.06
CA PHE A 180 14.42 -1.24 6.37
C PHE A 180 14.29 -1.09 7.90
N LYS A 181 13.63 -0.05 8.36
CA LYS A 181 13.20 0.01 9.76
C LYS A 181 12.03 -0.96 9.93
N ALA A 182 12.35 -2.25 10.09
CA ALA A 182 11.34 -3.30 10.14
C ALA A 182 10.77 -3.45 11.57
N ARG A 183 9.45 -3.61 11.68
CA ARG A 183 8.76 -3.82 12.96
C ARG A 183 7.74 -4.93 12.88
N ARG A 184 7.66 -5.73 13.95
CA ARG A 184 6.64 -6.75 14.15
C ARG A 184 5.43 -6.15 14.84
N TYR A 185 4.23 -6.61 14.42
CA TYR A 185 2.94 -6.34 15.05
C TYR A 185 2.26 -7.68 15.35
N SER A 186 1.45 -7.72 16.41
CA SER A 186 0.67 -8.90 16.78
C SER A 186 -0.68 -8.97 16.07
N ASP A 187 -1.17 -7.84 15.56
CA ASP A 187 -2.47 -7.69 14.95
C ASP A 187 -2.31 -7.04 13.56
N PHE A 188 -2.54 -7.84 12.51
CA PHE A 188 -2.43 -7.37 11.14
C PHE A 188 -3.50 -6.36 10.78
N ARG A 189 -4.71 -6.48 11.34
CA ARG A 189 -5.81 -5.54 11.09
C ARG A 189 -5.44 -4.17 11.64
N ALA A 190 -4.97 -4.10 12.88
CA ALA A 190 -4.49 -2.85 13.48
C ALA A 190 -3.40 -2.21 12.63
N MET A 191 -2.44 -3.00 12.13
CA MET A 191 -1.36 -2.54 11.26
C MET A 191 -1.88 -2.01 9.92
N LYS A 192 -2.73 -2.77 9.21
CA LYS A 192 -3.23 -2.42 7.87
C LYS A 192 -4.20 -1.24 7.92
N TRP A 193 -5.15 -1.24 8.87
CA TRP A 193 -6.08 -0.14 9.06
C TRP A 193 -5.39 1.16 9.48
N SER A 194 -4.37 1.09 10.34
CA SER A 194 -3.59 2.29 10.69
C SER A 194 -2.85 2.88 9.50
N LYS A 195 -2.38 2.05 8.55
CA LYS A 195 -1.82 2.53 7.27
C LYS A 195 -2.90 3.11 6.37
N LEU A 196 -4.10 2.50 6.33
CA LEU A 196 -5.23 2.98 5.55
C LEU A 196 -5.57 4.43 5.91
N LEU A 197 -5.54 4.81 7.20
CA LEU A 197 -5.78 6.19 7.64
C LEU A 197 -4.89 7.23 6.95
N PHE A 198 -3.64 6.87 6.63
CA PHE A 198 -2.76 7.75 5.85
C PHE A 198 -3.01 7.65 4.34
N ASN A 199 -3.46 6.49 3.86
CA ASN A 199 -3.67 6.27 2.43
C ASN A 199 -4.93 6.96 1.91
N ILE A 200 -5.96 7.14 2.73
CA ILE A 200 -7.18 7.85 2.32
C ILE A 200 -7.00 9.37 2.30
N LEU A 201 -6.10 9.92 3.14
CA LEU A 201 -5.87 11.36 3.23
C LEU A 201 -5.20 11.92 1.99
N GLY A 202 -5.78 12.96 1.41
CA GLY A 202 -5.28 13.66 0.24
C GLY A 202 -5.11 12.73 -0.97
N ASN A 203 -5.85 11.64 -1.05
CA ASN A 203 -5.77 10.69 -2.16
C ASN A 203 -7.02 10.78 -3.05
N ALA A 204 -8.19 10.48 -2.50
CA ALA A 204 -9.43 10.47 -3.28
C ALA A 204 -9.81 11.87 -3.81
N GLN A 205 -9.86 12.88 -2.94
CA GLN A 205 -10.21 14.24 -3.37
C GLN A 205 -9.19 14.80 -4.38
N SER A 206 -7.89 14.60 -4.14
CA SER A 206 -6.86 15.03 -5.09
C SER A 206 -6.98 14.34 -6.45
N ALA A 207 -7.27 13.04 -6.47
CA ALA A 207 -7.47 12.29 -7.71
C ALA A 207 -8.72 12.77 -8.47
N ILE A 208 -9.84 12.96 -7.77
CA ILE A 208 -11.10 13.44 -8.35
C ILE A 208 -10.94 14.83 -8.94
N LEU A 209 -10.31 15.72 -8.19
CA LEU A 209 -10.17 17.14 -8.56
C LEU A 209 -9.03 17.44 -9.53
N ASP A 210 -8.15 16.48 -9.80
CA ASP A 210 -6.89 16.73 -10.53
C ASP A 210 -6.11 17.90 -9.89
N LEU A 211 -6.04 17.90 -8.55
CA LEU A 211 -5.32 18.88 -7.75
C LEU A 211 -4.35 18.18 -6.80
N PRO A 212 -3.15 18.72 -6.58
CA PRO A 212 -2.23 18.14 -5.62
C PRO A 212 -2.78 18.20 -4.18
N PRO A 213 -2.37 17.28 -3.29
CA PRO A 213 -2.85 17.27 -1.90
C PRO A 213 -2.67 18.60 -1.17
N SER A 214 -1.65 19.38 -1.47
CA SER A 214 -1.44 20.71 -0.90
C SER A 214 -2.62 21.64 -1.11
N HIS A 215 -3.27 21.61 -2.28
CA HIS A 215 -4.45 22.41 -2.55
C HIS A 215 -5.67 21.92 -1.77
N VAL A 216 -5.84 20.61 -1.66
CA VAL A 216 -6.94 20.00 -0.90
C VAL A 216 -6.82 20.35 0.60
N PHE A 217 -5.62 20.29 1.16
CA PHE A 217 -5.40 20.61 2.57
C PHE A 217 -5.44 22.12 2.87
N ALA A 218 -5.11 22.99 1.91
CA ALA A 218 -5.20 24.44 2.06
C ALA A 218 -6.65 24.97 2.01
N ASP A 219 -7.53 24.31 1.25
CA ASP A 219 -8.95 24.68 1.20
C ASP A 219 -9.66 24.15 2.47
N SER A 220 -10.21 25.08 3.27
CA SER A 220 -10.81 24.76 4.56
C SER A 220 -12.02 23.84 4.48
N GLU A 221 -12.79 23.91 3.39
CA GLU A 221 -13.96 23.05 3.21
C GLU A 221 -13.56 21.65 2.72
N LEU A 222 -12.64 21.53 1.76
CA LEU A 222 -12.09 20.24 1.35
C LEU A 222 -11.39 19.56 2.51
N PHE A 223 -10.64 20.30 3.33
CA PHE A 223 -10.02 19.77 4.54
C PHE A 223 -11.05 19.21 5.54
N ARG A 224 -12.21 19.88 5.71
CA ARG A 224 -13.29 19.33 6.55
C ARG A 224 -13.77 17.97 6.06
N TYR A 225 -13.85 17.74 4.75
CA TYR A 225 -14.24 16.46 4.18
C TYR A 225 -13.12 15.41 4.30
N GLU A 226 -11.83 15.78 4.15
CA GLU A 226 -10.72 14.89 4.47
C GLU A 226 -10.80 14.41 5.93
N ARG A 227 -11.05 15.35 6.84
CA ARG A 227 -11.22 15.08 8.26
C ARG A 227 -12.45 14.21 8.53
N ALA A 228 -13.56 14.46 7.85
CA ALA A 228 -14.77 13.64 7.98
C ALA A 228 -14.54 12.20 7.50
N ALA A 229 -13.97 12.00 6.32
CA ALA A 229 -13.61 10.69 5.79
C ALA A 229 -12.66 9.92 6.74
N PHE A 230 -11.67 10.60 7.29
CA PHE A 230 -10.76 10.03 8.29
C PHE A 230 -11.51 9.59 9.57
N ARG A 231 -12.42 10.44 10.09
CA ARG A 231 -13.21 10.14 11.28
C ARG A 231 -14.19 8.99 11.07
N GLU A 232 -14.78 8.87 9.89
CA GLU A 232 -15.59 7.71 9.50
C GLU A 232 -14.76 6.43 9.58
N ALA A 233 -13.56 6.42 8.99
CA ALA A 233 -12.66 5.26 9.06
C ALA A 233 -12.27 4.92 10.51
N VAL A 234 -11.99 5.92 11.36
CA VAL A 234 -11.70 5.70 12.79
C VAL A 234 -12.93 5.15 13.52
N ALA A 235 -14.14 5.65 13.25
CA ALA A 235 -15.37 5.15 13.86
C ALA A 235 -15.64 3.67 13.49
N VAL A 236 -15.38 3.32 12.23
CA VAL A 236 -15.42 1.91 11.78
C VAL A 236 -14.41 1.06 12.54
N MET A 237 -13.14 1.52 12.65
CA MET A 237 -12.11 0.82 13.42
C MET A 237 -12.53 0.62 14.89
N ASP A 238 -13.06 1.67 15.53
CA ASP A 238 -13.51 1.60 16.93
C ASP A 238 -14.65 0.60 17.11
N ARG A 239 -15.62 0.60 16.20
CA ARG A 239 -16.74 -0.34 16.21
C ARG A 239 -16.31 -1.80 15.95
N MET A 240 -15.26 -1.99 15.15
CA MET A 240 -14.63 -3.30 14.91
C MET A 240 -13.60 -3.70 15.98
N HIS A 241 -13.40 -2.90 17.02
CA HIS A 241 -12.39 -3.08 18.06
C HIS A 241 -10.93 -3.13 17.50
N ILE A 242 -10.66 -2.44 16.39
CA ILE A 242 -9.34 -2.34 15.77
C ILE A 242 -8.59 -1.15 16.35
N ARG A 243 -7.46 -1.42 17.00
CA ARG A 243 -6.63 -0.36 17.61
C ARG A 243 -5.85 0.43 16.54
N VAL A 244 -5.78 1.75 16.71
CA VAL A 244 -4.88 2.59 15.93
C VAL A 244 -3.46 2.48 16.50
N VAL A 245 -2.51 2.03 15.67
CA VAL A 245 -1.12 1.78 16.06
C VAL A 245 -0.14 2.61 15.24
N SER A 246 0.98 3.02 15.84
CA SER A 246 2.06 3.70 15.11
C SER A 246 2.80 2.72 14.21
N LEU A 247 3.04 3.10 12.96
CA LEU A 247 3.88 2.37 12.01
C LEU A 247 5.21 3.09 11.79
N PRO A 248 6.23 2.44 11.21
CA PRO A 248 7.50 3.10 10.92
C PRO A 248 7.29 4.36 10.07
N GLY A 249 7.59 5.53 10.64
CA GLY A 249 7.40 6.83 9.99
C GLY A 249 5.95 7.35 9.90
N LEU A 250 4.97 6.60 10.40
CA LEU A 250 3.55 6.99 10.39
C LEU A 250 2.96 6.93 11.81
N PRO A 251 2.92 8.06 12.56
CA PRO A 251 2.40 8.12 13.92
C PRO A 251 0.88 8.23 13.93
N ALA A 252 0.15 7.16 13.57
CA ALA A 252 -1.30 7.16 13.42
C ALA A 252 -2.07 7.58 14.70
N PRO A 253 -1.67 7.23 15.94
CA PRO A 253 -2.34 7.73 17.13
C PRO A 253 -2.27 9.26 17.27
N ILE A 254 -1.13 9.87 16.92
CA ILE A 254 -0.98 11.34 16.93
C ILE A 254 -1.87 11.96 15.85
N LEU A 255 -1.92 11.34 14.66
CA LEU A 255 -2.80 11.80 13.59
C LEU A 255 -4.28 11.70 14.01
N ARG A 256 -4.70 10.59 14.63
CA ARG A 256 -6.05 10.43 15.18
C ARG A 256 -6.40 11.53 16.17
N TRP A 257 -5.49 11.82 17.10
CA TRP A 257 -5.68 12.92 18.06
C TRP A 257 -5.81 14.27 17.35
N ALA A 258 -4.92 14.60 16.45
CA ALA A 258 -4.94 15.86 15.71
C ALA A 258 -6.22 16.04 14.87
N MET A 259 -6.71 14.96 14.23
CA MET A 259 -7.98 14.97 13.48
C MET A 259 -9.21 15.07 14.39
N GLY A 260 -9.06 14.83 15.70
CA GLY A 260 -10.07 15.05 16.73
C GLY A 260 -10.26 16.52 17.11
N LEU A 261 -9.25 17.38 16.90
CA LEU A 261 -9.30 18.82 17.26
C LEU A 261 -10.38 19.56 16.44
N PRO A 262 -10.80 20.79 16.87
CA PRO A 262 -11.59 21.68 16.03
C PRO A 262 -10.96 21.85 14.63
N SER A 263 -11.78 21.95 13.58
CA SER A 263 -11.31 21.86 12.19
C SER A 263 -10.18 22.84 11.85
N LEU A 264 -10.29 24.09 12.31
CA LEU A 264 -9.28 25.11 12.07
C LEU A 264 -7.93 24.74 12.71
N LEU A 265 -7.92 24.27 13.96
CA LEU A 265 -6.71 23.86 14.66
C LEU A 265 -6.07 22.62 14.02
N ALA A 266 -6.92 21.65 13.64
CA ALA A 266 -6.45 20.46 12.92
C ALA A 266 -5.81 20.83 11.57
N GLN A 267 -6.43 21.76 10.81
CA GLN A 267 -5.90 22.24 9.55
C GLN A 267 -4.57 22.95 9.73
N MET A 268 -4.47 23.91 10.62
CA MET A 268 -3.23 24.66 10.90
C MET A 268 -2.07 23.71 11.29
N MET A 269 -2.37 22.65 12.04
CA MET A 269 -1.37 21.68 12.49
C MET A 269 -0.95 20.71 11.39
N LEU A 270 -1.88 20.26 10.55
CA LEU A 270 -1.68 19.15 9.62
C LEU A 270 -1.38 19.56 8.19
N GLU A 271 -1.87 20.71 7.72
CA GLU A 271 -1.64 21.21 6.37
C GLU A 271 -0.14 21.28 6.02
N PRO A 272 0.76 21.86 6.84
CA PRO A 272 2.19 21.89 6.51
C PRO A 272 2.83 20.49 6.46
N ARG A 273 2.28 19.53 7.22
CA ARG A 273 2.81 18.16 7.33
C ARG A 273 2.26 17.21 6.27
N LEU A 274 1.00 17.35 5.91
CA LEU A 274 0.32 16.47 4.94
C LEU A 274 0.30 17.06 3.54
N GLY A 275 0.00 18.34 3.41
CA GLY A 275 0.02 19.08 2.17
C GLY A 275 1.44 19.41 1.72
N GLY A 276 2.21 20.10 2.59
CA GLY A 276 3.57 20.53 2.28
C GLY A 276 4.56 19.40 2.08
N ALA A 277 4.50 18.34 2.90
CA ALA A 277 5.41 17.19 2.78
C ALA A 277 5.20 16.35 1.51
N ARG A 278 4.02 16.36 0.92
CA ARG A 278 3.72 15.72 -0.37
C ARG A 278 4.02 16.61 -1.57
N GLY A 279 4.14 17.93 -1.35
CA GLY A 279 4.42 18.92 -2.39
C GLY A 279 3.38 18.87 -3.53
N SER A 280 3.86 19.00 -4.75
CA SER A 280 3.05 18.89 -5.97
C SER A 280 2.83 17.44 -6.43
N LYS A 281 3.31 16.44 -5.68
CA LYS A 281 3.21 15.03 -6.08
C LYS A 281 1.77 14.55 -6.02
N MET A 282 1.27 14.09 -7.17
CA MET A 282 -0.05 13.50 -7.28
C MET A 282 -0.11 12.11 -6.61
N PRO A 283 -1.25 11.75 -5.99
CA PRO A 283 -1.42 10.48 -5.29
C PRO A 283 -1.63 9.29 -6.26
N SER A 284 -1.60 8.07 -5.70
CA SER A 284 -1.67 6.84 -6.49
C SER A 284 -2.96 6.70 -7.30
N LEU A 285 -4.11 7.09 -6.75
CA LEU A 285 -5.40 7.02 -7.45
C LEU A 285 -5.45 7.96 -8.66
N TRP A 286 -4.81 9.12 -8.58
CA TRP A 286 -4.70 10.03 -9.72
C TRP A 286 -3.91 9.39 -10.88
N TRP A 287 -2.80 8.69 -10.58
CA TRP A 287 -2.03 8.00 -11.62
C TRP A 287 -2.83 6.90 -12.31
N ASP A 288 -3.73 6.24 -11.60
CA ASP A 288 -4.60 5.23 -12.21
C ASP A 288 -5.65 5.88 -13.12
N LEU A 289 -6.31 6.98 -12.67
CA LEU A 289 -7.27 7.73 -13.49
C LEU A 289 -6.61 8.39 -14.71
N SER A 290 -5.50 9.09 -14.53
CA SER A 290 -4.81 9.81 -15.60
C SER A 290 -4.27 8.90 -16.71
N ARG A 291 -4.03 7.62 -16.39
CA ARG A 291 -3.63 6.58 -17.35
C ARG A 291 -4.83 5.82 -17.95
N GLY A 292 -6.04 6.24 -17.68
CA GLY A 292 -7.25 5.61 -18.20
C GLY A 292 -7.45 4.16 -17.75
N LYS A 293 -6.98 3.79 -16.54
CA LYS A 293 -7.18 2.44 -16.05
C LYS A 293 -8.65 2.21 -15.70
N SER A 294 -9.16 1.05 -16.07
CA SER A 294 -10.54 0.62 -15.79
C SER A 294 -10.78 0.22 -14.33
N ARG A 295 -9.71 0.09 -13.53
CA ARG A 295 -9.75 -0.28 -12.10
C ARG A 295 -8.76 0.56 -11.30
N THR A 296 -9.12 0.94 -10.08
CA THR A 296 -8.24 1.61 -9.12
C THR A 296 -8.26 0.88 -7.77
N GLU A 297 -7.30 1.22 -6.90
CA GLU A 297 -7.29 0.72 -5.52
C GLU A 297 -8.35 1.39 -4.62
N ALA A 298 -9.21 2.29 -5.15
CA ALA A 298 -10.23 2.98 -4.37
C ALA A 298 -11.15 2.03 -3.60
N ALA A 299 -11.49 0.86 -4.17
CA ALA A 299 -12.27 -0.18 -3.50
C ALA A 299 -11.60 -0.72 -2.23
N PHE A 300 -10.26 -0.79 -2.20
CA PHE A 300 -9.47 -1.26 -1.05
C PHE A 300 -9.10 -0.14 -0.08
N LEU A 301 -9.44 1.10 -0.40
CA LEU A 301 -9.24 2.31 0.41
C LEU A 301 -10.58 2.84 0.92
N ASN A 302 -11.15 3.85 0.27
CA ASN A 302 -12.44 4.43 0.68
C ASN A 302 -13.57 3.40 0.60
N GLY A 303 -13.61 2.54 -0.44
CA GLY A 303 -14.58 1.46 -0.57
C GLY A 303 -14.54 0.47 0.59
N ALA A 304 -13.34 0.10 1.03
CA ALA A 304 -13.19 -0.80 2.17
C ALA A 304 -13.71 -0.18 3.50
N VAL A 305 -13.61 1.15 3.66
CA VAL A 305 -14.24 1.85 4.80
C VAL A 305 -15.76 1.78 4.71
N VAL A 306 -16.32 1.95 3.51
CA VAL A 306 -17.77 1.87 3.26
C VAL A 306 -18.29 0.47 3.53
N ASP A 307 -17.65 -0.55 2.96
CA ASP A 307 -18.05 -1.95 3.14
C ASP A 307 -17.96 -2.40 4.61
N ALA A 308 -16.88 -2.01 5.29
CA ALA A 308 -16.73 -2.32 6.71
C ALA A 308 -17.74 -1.55 7.56
N GLY A 309 -18.00 -0.27 7.25
CA GLY A 309 -19.02 0.54 7.91
C GLY A 309 -20.41 -0.08 7.82
N GLY A 310 -20.79 -0.55 6.61
CA GLY A 310 -22.06 -1.24 6.40
C GLY A 310 -22.21 -2.53 7.23
N ARG A 311 -21.10 -3.27 7.43
CA ARG A 311 -21.13 -4.50 8.26
C ARG A 311 -21.27 -4.25 9.76
N VAL A 312 -20.95 -3.04 10.23
CA VAL A 312 -20.94 -2.69 11.66
C VAL A 312 -21.87 -1.53 12.00
N ASP A 313 -22.77 -1.17 11.09
CA ASP A 313 -23.76 -0.10 11.24
C ASP A 313 -23.13 1.28 11.56
N VAL A 314 -22.00 1.60 10.93
CA VAL A 314 -21.35 2.91 11.01
C VAL A 314 -21.53 3.65 9.69
N PRO A 315 -22.23 4.80 9.66
CA PRO A 315 -22.40 5.58 8.44
C PRO A 315 -21.06 6.17 7.97
N THR A 316 -20.82 6.08 6.66
CA THR A 316 -19.59 6.54 6.01
C THR A 316 -19.89 7.39 4.76
N PRO A 317 -20.71 8.47 4.89
CA PRO A 317 -21.23 9.20 3.74
C PRO A 317 -20.15 9.86 2.88
N VAL A 318 -19.08 10.40 3.48
CA VAL A 318 -17.99 11.04 2.71
C VAL A 318 -17.19 10.00 1.93
N ASN A 319 -16.80 8.90 2.58
CA ASN A 319 -16.09 7.80 1.89
C ASN A 319 -16.95 7.21 0.77
N SER A 320 -18.27 7.08 0.98
CA SER A 320 -19.21 6.57 -0.02
C SER A 320 -19.25 7.45 -1.27
N VAL A 321 -19.37 8.77 -1.11
CA VAL A 321 -19.37 9.70 -2.24
C VAL A 321 -18.05 9.67 -2.99
N LEU A 322 -16.93 9.73 -2.28
CA LEU A 322 -15.60 9.73 -2.89
C LEU A 322 -15.34 8.41 -3.66
N TRP A 323 -15.70 7.28 -3.06
CA TRP A 323 -15.57 5.97 -3.73
C TRP A 323 -16.45 5.87 -4.96
N ALA A 324 -17.73 6.26 -4.88
CA ALA A 324 -18.67 6.22 -6.00
C ALA A 324 -18.20 7.06 -7.20
N ILE A 325 -17.66 8.27 -6.95
CA ILE A 325 -17.09 9.12 -8.02
C ILE A 325 -15.88 8.44 -8.65
N LEU A 326 -14.95 7.91 -7.86
CA LEU A 326 -13.75 7.25 -8.37
C LEU A 326 -14.11 6.01 -9.19
N GLU A 327 -15.00 5.17 -8.70
CA GLU A 327 -15.44 3.97 -9.41
C GLU A 327 -16.13 4.30 -10.74
N LYS A 328 -17.01 5.32 -10.74
CA LYS A 328 -17.67 5.78 -11.95
C LYS A 328 -16.68 6.39 -12.95
N SER A 329 -15.72 7.16 -12.47
CA SER A 329 -14.69 7.80 -13.29
C SER A 329 -13.77 6.81 -14.00
N THR A 330 -13.54 5.62 -13.44
CA THR A 330 -12.76 4.57 -14.11
C THR A 330 -13.53 3.88 -15.23
N LYS A 331 -14.85 3.81 -15.11
CA LYS A 331 -15.73 3.18 -16.12
C LYS A 331 -16.13 4.16 -17.23
N VAL A 332 -16.31 5.44 -16.87
CA VAL A 332 -16.79 6.50 -17.76
C VAL A 332 -15.86 7.73 -17.61
N PRO A 333 -14.85 7.90 -18.48
CA PRO A 333 -13.89 8.99 -18.36
C PRO A 333 -14.50 10.40 -18.30
N SER A 334 -15.64 10.64 -18.99
CA SER A 334 -16.37 11.92 -18.93
C SER A 334 -16.89 12.25 -17.53
N GLU A 335 -17.09 11.27 -16.65
CA GLU A 335 -17.46 11.53 -15.26
C GLU A 335 -16.30 12.18 -14.49
N TRP A 336 -15.04 11.78 -14.75
CA TRP A 336 -13.89 12.44 -14.15
C TRP A 336 -13.77 13.88 -14.60
N GLU A 337 -13.95 14.17 -15.91
CA GLU A 337 -13.91 15.53 -16.45
C GLU A 337 -14.93 16.48 -15.78
N ARG A 338 -16.04 15.96 -15.27
CA ARG A 338 -17.04 16.75 -14.53
C ARG A 338 -16.51 17.35 -13.23
N TYR A 339 -15.50 16.73 -12.62
CA TYR A 339 -14.96 17.14 -11.33
C TYR A 339 -13.55 17.72 -11.43
N ARG A 340 -12.83 17.47 -12.53
CA ARG A 340 -11.46 17.96 -12.73
C ARG A 340 -11.43 19.48 -12.58
N ARG A 341 -10.62 19.97 -11.60
CA ARG A 341 -10.48 21.40 -11.27
C ARG A 341 -11.80 22.10 -10.97
N GLN A 342 -12.80 21.36 -10.51
CA GLN A 342 -14.14 21.85 -10.13
C GLN A 342 -14.43 21.59 -8.64
N PRO A 343 -13.68 22.22 -7.69
CA PRO A 343 -13.83 21.94 -6.27
C PRO A 343 -15.23 22.23 -5.74
N ASP A 344 -15.89 23.28 -6.25
CA ASP A 344 -17.22 23.67 -5.78
C ASP A 344 -18.29 22.63 -6.13
N ARG A 345 -18.12 21.91 -7.24
CA ARG A 345 -19.02 20.81 -7.61
C ARG A 345 -18.88 19.63 -6.65
N LEU A 346 -17.65 19.25 -6.30
CA LEU A 346 -17.40 18.20 -5.30
C LEU A 346 -17.93 18.62 -3.94
N LYS A 347 -17.65 19.85 -3.50
CA LYS A 347 -18.15 20.42 -2.23
C LYS A 347 -19.68 20.38 -2.16
N ALA A 348 -20.37 20.79 -3.23
CA ALA A 348 -21.83 20.76 -3.27
C ALA A 348 -22.39 19.35 -3.06
N LEU A 349 -21.79 18.35 -3.73
CA LEU A 349 -22.21 16.96 -3.58
C LEU A 349 -21.94 16.43 -2.16
N LEU A 350 -20.78 16.74 -1.61
CA LEU A 350 -20.41 16.32 -0.24
C LEU A 350 -21.28 16.99 0.83
N ARG A 351 -21.68 18.27 0.65
CA ARG A 351 -22.65 18.95 1.55
C ARG A 351 -24.00 18.24 1.60
N THR A 352 -24.45 17.74 0.45
CA THR A 352 -25.72 17.01 0.37
C THR A 352 -25.65 15.66 1.08
N ALA A 353 -24.52 14.95 0.93
CA ALA A 353 -24.31 13.64 1.52
C ALA A 353 -24.11 13.69 3.04
N VAL A 354 -23.41 14.71 3.51
CA VAL A 354 -23.08 14.90 4.92
C VAL A 354 -23.98 16.03 5.43
N ARG A 355 -25.19 15.86 5.77
CA ARG A 355 -26.04 16.90 6.41
C ARG A 355 -25.29 17.48 7.63
N LEU A 356 -24.31 18.36 7.32
CA LEU A 356 -23.46 19.08 8.27
C LEU A 356 -24.15 20.35 8.72
#